data_eab6c6e9906bb1c8b0ab945fd785e1fd
#
_entry.id   eab6c6e9906bb1c8b0ab945fd785e1fd
#
_cell.length_a   1.000
_cell.length_b   1.000
_cell.length_c   1.000
_cell.angle_alpha   90.00
_cell.angle_beta   90.00
_cell.angle_gamma   90.00
#
_symmetry.space_group_name_H-M   'P 1'
#
loop_
_entity.id
_entity.type
_entity.pdbx_description
1 polymer ?
#
loop_
_entity_poly.entity_id
_entity_poly.type
_entity_poly.pdbx_seq_one_letter_code
_entity_poly.pdbx_strand_id
1 'polypeptide(L)'
;MPCTTILVGKKASYDGSTMIARNDDSGAGHYTSKKFVVIHPEEQPRTYKTEISHLTIELPDNPMRYTAVPNAEKGEGVWAASGVNAAQVGMTATETITSNPRVLGADPLVVYQPAEDGKEEVPGGIGEEDLVYIVLPYIKSAREGVKRLGSLLEQYGTCEMLFPSKRIYII
;
A
#
# COMPACT_ATOMS: atom_id res chain seq x y z
N MET A 1 17.91 -1.24 -6.45
CA MET A 1 17.97 -2.19 -5.31
C MET A 1 16.64 -2.13 -4.58
N PRO A 2 16.09 -3.22 -4.07
CA PRO A 2 14.81 -3.18 -3.36
C PRO A 2 14.94 -2.45 -2.02
N CYS A 3 13.83 -1.83 -1.59
CA CYS A 3 13.73 -1.20 -0.28
C CYS A 3 14.09 -2.17 0.87
N THR A 4 14.59 -1.64 1.97
CA THR A 4 14.87 -2.42 3.19
C THR A 4 13.97 -1.95 4.32
N THR A 5 13.37 -2.87 5.05
CA THR A 5 12.59 -2.59 6.25
C THR A 5 13.23 -3.20 7.49
N ILE A 6 13.29 -2.43 8.57
CA ILE A 6 13.74 -2.87 9.89
C ILE A 6 12.55 -2.85 10.83
N LEU A 7 12.33 -3.97 11.51
CA LEU A 7 11.31 -4.11 12.55
C LEU A 7 11.99 -4.33 13.89
N VAL A 8 11.62 -3.55 14.90
CA VAL A 8 12.12 -3.71 16.27
C VAL A 8 10.94 -4.05 17.17
N GLY A 9 10.97 -5.24 17.74
CA GLY A 9 9.95 -5.69 18.69
C GLY A 9 10.23 -5.22 20.12
N LYS A 10 9.21 -5.27 20.97
CA LYS A 10 9.24 -4.78 22.37
C LYS A 10 10.41 -5.28 23.21
N LYS A 11 10.92 -6.50 22.95
CA LYS A 11 12.04 -7.08 23.70
C LYS A 11 13.41 -6.58 23.24
N ALA A 12 13.47 -5.91 22.08
CA ALA A 12 14.71 -5.39 21.51
C ALA A 12 14.82 -3.87 21.64
N SER A 13 13.78 -3.20 22.13
CA SER A 13 13.80 -1.76 22.42
C SER A 13 14.06 -1.52 23.91
N TYR A 14 14.65 -0.37 24.20
CA TYR A 14 15.02 0.02 25.58
C TYR A 14 13.77 0.29 26.46
N ASP A 15 12.75 0.89 25.88
CA ASP A 15 11.52 1.32 26.58
C ASP A 15 10.32 0.41 26.33
N GLY A 16 10.51 -0.72 25.63
CA GLY A 16 9.42 -1.63 25.25
C GLY A 16 8.55 -1.15 24.09
N SER A 17 8.95 -0.11 23.39
CA SER A 17 8.27 0.33 22.17
C SER A 17 8.50 -0.64 21.01
N THR A 18 7.62 -0.59 20.01
CA THR A 18 7.85 -1.21 18.72
C THR A 18 8.25 -0.12 17.70
N MET A 19 9.15 -0.45 16.79
CA MET A 19 9.58 0.48 15.75
C MET A 19 9.53 -0.18 14.39
N ILE A 20 9.19 0.61 13.38
CA ILE A 20 9.25 0.24 11.99
C ILE A 20 9.98 1.35 11.22
N ALA A 21 10.98 0.98 10.47
CA ALA A 21 11.76 1.90 9.65
C ALA A 21 12.02 1.30 8.28
N ARG A 22 12.00 2.14 7.24
CA ARG A 22 12.35 1.71 5.88
C ARG A 22 13.16 2.79 5.15
N ASN A 23 13.95 2.36 4.19
CA ASN A 23 14.37 3.23 3.10
C ASN A 23 13.42 3.06 1.91
N ASP A 24 13.32 4.07 1.08
CA ASP A 24 12.63 4.04 -0.19
C ASP A 24 13.68 4.12 -1.30
N ASP A 25 13.88 3.00 -2.00
CA ASP A 25 14.98 2.79 -2.93
C ASP A 25 14.42 2.62 -4.34
N SER A 26 14.58 3.63 -5.19
CA SER A 26 14.13 3.53 -6.57
C SER A 26 15.09 2.63 -7.38
N GLY A 27 14.51 1.67 -8.09
CA GLY A 27 15.26 0.69 -8.88
C GLY A 27 16.06 1.27 -10.05
N ALA A 28 15.72 2.47 -10.48
CA ALA A 28 16.29 3.11 -11.66
C ALA A 28 17.32 4.20 -11.35
N GLY A 29 17.65 4.42 -10.08
CA GLY A 29 18.51 5.53 -9.66
C GLY A 29 17.86 6.91 -9.78
N HIS A 30 16.56 6.96 -10.03
CA HIS A 30 15.77 8.19 -9.99
C HIS A 30 15.48 8.58 -8.54
N TYR A 31 15.66 9.85 -8.26
CA TYR A 31 15.21 10.42 -7.01
C TYR A 31 13.74 10.77 -7.12
N THR A 32 12.90 10.14 -6.30
CA THR A 32 11.49 10.48 -6.17
C THR A 32 11.26 11.24 -4.88
N SER A 33 10.82 12.48 -4.99
CA SER A 33 10.53 13.33 -3.84
C SER A 33 9.35 12.78 -3.06
N LYS A 34 9.52 12.68 -1.73
CA LYS A 34 8.46 12.29 -0.81
C LYS A 34 8.03 13.48 0.05
N LYS A 35 6.81 13.46 0.54
CA LYS A 35 6.30 14.41 1.53
C LYS A 35 5.73 13.66 2.72
N PHE A 36 5.97 14.18 3.92
CA PHE A 36 5.29 13.70 5.12
C PHE A 36 3.96 14.44 5.26
N VAL A 37 2.87 13.70 5.36
CA VAL A 37 1.53 14.28 5.51
C VAL A 37 0.79 13.67 6.70
N VAL A 38 -0.11 14.47 7.28
CA VAL A 38 -1.12 14.02 8.22
C VAL A 38 -2.46 14.12 7.51
N ILE A 39 -3.19 13.02 7.43
CA ILE A 39 -4.51 12.98 6.80
C ILE A 39 -5.56 12.87 7.91
N HIS A 40 -6.49 13.81 7.93
CA HIS A 40 -7.60 13.81 8.86
C HIS A 40 -8.78 13.01 8.33
N PRO A 41 -9.70 12.50 9.19
CA PRO A 41 -10.84 11.69 8.76
C PRO A 41 -11.71 12.33 7.67
N GLU A 42 -11.88 13.66 7.72
CA GLU A 42 -12.64 14.44 6.75
C GLU A 42 -11.96 14.59 5.39
N GLU A 43 -10.65 14.39 5.33
CA GLU A 43 -9.85 14.46 4.10
C GLU A 43 -9.79 13.11 3.36
N GLN A 44 -10.14 12.02 4.05
CA GLN A 44 -10.16 10.68 3.46
C GLN A 44 -11.40 10.53 2.55
N PRO A 45 -11.22 10.23 1.26
CA PRO A 45 -12.35 10.02 0.35
C PRO A 45 -13.18 8.80 0.74
N ARG A 46 -14.46 8.78 0.40
CA ARG A 46 -15.31 7.59 0.54
C ARG A 46 -15.23 6.71 -0.69
N THR A 47 -15.13 7.29 -1.85
CA THR A 47 -14.83 6.60 -3.10
C THR A 47 -13.40 6.95 -3.49
N TYR A 48 -12.52 5.97 -3.47
CA TYR A 48 -11.10 6.11 -3.79
C TYR A 48 -10.83 5.52 -5.17
N LYS A 49 -10.27 6.32 -6.07
CA LYS A 49 -9.80 5.87 -7.39
C LYS A 49 -8.27 5.85 -7.40
N THR A 50 -7.70 4.68 -7.71
CA THR A 50 -6.26 4.51 -7.86
C THR A 50 -5.75 5.22 -9.11
N GLU A 51 -4.51 5.72 -9.09
CA GLU A 51 -3.95 6.45 -10.24
C GLU A 51 -3.40 5.49 -11.31
N ILE A 52 -2.79 4.39 -10.92
CA ILE A 52 -2.11 3.47 -11.85
C ILE A 52 -3.08 2.44 -12.43
N SER A 53 -3.90 1.83 -11.59
CA SER A 53 -4.77 0.74 -12.03
C SER A 53 -6.19 1.17 -12.38
N HIS A 54 -6.54 2.43 -12.15
CA HIS A 54 -7.89 2.99 -12.33
C HIS A 54 -9.00 2.27 -11.56
N LEU A 55 -8.63 1.45 -10.58
CA LEU A 55 -9.58 0.76 -9.71
C LEU A 55 -10.33 1.76 -8.83
N THR A 56 -11.64 1.58 -8.71
CA THR A 56 -12.47 2.35 -7.79
C THR A 56 -12.84 1.49 -6.59
N ILE A 57 -12.57 1.99 -5.38
CA ILE A 57 -12.79 1.29 -4.11
C ILE A 57 -13.71 2.14 -3.23
N GLU A 58 -14.80 1.56 -2.76
CA GLU A 58 -15.62 2.17 -1.72
C GLU A 58 -14.98 1.93 -0.35
N LEU A 59 -14.67 3.01 0.34
CA LEU A 59 -14.01 3.00 1.64
C LEU A 59 -15.02 3.19 2.78
N PRO A 60 -14.78 2.61 3.97
CA PRO A 60 -15.66 2.77 5.13
C PRO A 60 -15.81 4.23 5.58
N ASP A 61 -16.94 4.55 6.23
CA ASP A 61 -17.30 5.91 6.66
C ASP A 61 -16.54 6.45 7.86
N ASN A 62 -15.74 5.62 8.52
CA ASN A 62 -15.11 5.94 9.81
C ASN A 62 -13.58 5.80 9.79
N PRO A 63 -12.86 6.50 8.91
CA PRO A 63 -11.41 6.48 8.92
C PRO A 63 -10.87 7.14 10.19
N MET A 64 -9.74 6.67 10.66
CA MET A 64 -8.96 7.37 11.68
C MET A 64 -7.97 8.34 11.03
N ARG A 65 -7.55 9.36 11.78
CA ARG A 65 -6.39 10.18 11.42
C ARG A 65 -5.15 9.28 11.31
N TYR A 66 -4.34 9.54 10.30
CA TYR A 66 -3.09 8.81 10.10
C TYR A 66 -2.02 9.70 9.44
N THR A 67 -0.77 9.27 9.52
CA THR A 67 0.34 9.84 8.77
C THR A 67 0.63 8.99 7.55
N ALA A 68 1.21 9.59 6.52
CA ALA A 68 1.69 8.87 5.34
C ALA A 68 2.90 9.60 4.71
N VAL A 69 3.62 8.90 3.85
CA VAL A 69 4.79 9.44 3.13
C VAL A 69 4.60 9.24 1.63
N PRO A 70 3.59 9.89 1.01
CA PRO A 70 3.34 9.77 -0.43
C PRO A 70 4.37 10.52 -1.27
N ASN A 71 4.35 10.25 -2.59
CA ASN A 71 5.07 11.02 -3.58
C ASN A 71 4.68 12.50 -3.50
N ALA A 72 5.66 13.39 -3.66
CA ALA A 72 5.41 14.82 -3.75
C ALA A 72 5.01 15.25 -5.16
N GLU A 73 5.39 14.49 -6.15
CA GLU A 73 5.07 14.70 -7.58
C GLU A 73 3.69 14.11 -7.89
N LYS A 74 2.98 14.77 -8.81
CA LYS A 74 1.64 14.34 -9.25
C LYS A 74 1.74 13.46 -10.48
N GLY A 75 0.79 12.53 -10.63
CA GLY A 75 0.64 11.70 -11.83
C GLY A 75 1.53 10.44 -11.86
N GLU A 76 2.26 10.17 -10.78
CA GLU A 76 3.12 8.98 -10.65
C GLU A 76 2.59 7.97 -9.63
N GLY A 77 1.33 8.12 -9.21
CA GLY A 77 0.74 7.33 -8.14
C GLY A 77 1.09 7.86 -6.75
N VAL A 78 0.30 7.43 -5.77
CA VAL A 78 0.41 7.90 -4.37
C VAL A 78 1.69 7.39 -3.71
N TRP A 79 2.01 6.13 -3.88
CA TRP A 79 3.18 5.47 -3.28
C TRP A 79 3.38 5.86 -1.81
N ALA A 80 2.32 5.77 -1.01
CA ALA A 80 2.36 6.07 0.41
C ALA A 80 3.15 4.99 1.15
N ALA A 81 4.44 5.14 1.13
CA ALA A 81 5.42 4.13 1.54
C ALA A 81 5.25 3.61 2.96
N SER A 82 4.81 4.45 3.89
CA SER A 82 4.59 4.08 5.30
C SER A 82 3.67 5.07 6.00
N GLY A 83 3.14 4.67 7.16
CA GLY A 83 2.34 5.54 8.01
C GLY A 83 2.05 4.94 9.37
N VAL A 84 1.48 5.75 10.24
CA VAL A 84 0.99 5.38 11.57
C VAL A 84 -0.38 6.01 11.79
N ASN A 85 -1.35 5.25 12.28
CA ASN A 85 -2.68 5.76 12.56
C ASN A 85 -2.89 6.16 14.03
N ALA A 86 -4.04 6.73 14.35
CA ALA A 86 -4.38 7.18 15.70
C ALA A 86 -4.50 6.03 16.72
N ALA A 87 -4.64 4.79 16.28
CA ALA A 87 -4.59 3.60 17.15
C ALA A 87 -3.16 3.07 17.38
N GLN A 88 -2.13 3.82 16.99
CA GLN A 88 -0.71 3.45 17.10
C GLN A 88 -0.33 2.21 16.27
N VAL A 89 -1.07 1.93 15.21
CA VAL A 89 -0.71 0.88 14.26
C VAL A 89 0.15 1.47 13.18
N GLY A 90 1.34 0.90 12.97
CA GLY A 90 2.27 1.27 11.90
C GLY A 90 2.16 0.31 10.71
N MET A 91 2.29 0.83 9.51
CA MET A 91 2.28 0.05 8.28
C MET A 91 3.35 0.53 7.31
N THR A 92 4.02 -0.41 6.65
CA THR A 92 4.92 -0.15 5.52
C THR A 92 4.89 -1.33 4.55
N ALA A 93 5.23 -1.07 3.31
CA ALA A 93 5.38 -2.07 2.27
C ALA A 93 6.77 -1.95 1.62
N THR A 94 7.40 -3.08 1.29
CA THR A 94 8.70 -3.13 0.60
C THR A 94 8.71 -4.19 -0.48
N GLU A 95 9.26 -3.87 -1.62
CA GLU A 95 9.43 -4.78 -2.75
C GLU A 95 10.67 -5.66 -2.56
N THR A 96 10.53 -6.80 -1.90
CA THR A 96 11.68 -7.68 -1.61
C THR A 96 11.44 -9.17 -1.82
N ILE A 97 10.26 -9.59 -2.28
CA ILE A 97 9.93 -11.01 -2.48
C ILE A 97 9.42 -11.24 -3.90
N THR A 98 9.87 -12.32 -4.52
CA THR A 98 9.36 -12.80 -5.81
C THR A 98 8.18 -13.73 -5.59
N SER A 99 7.09 -13.55 -6.32
CA SER A 99 5.94 -14.45 -6.27
C SER A 99 6.29 -15.82 -6.87
N ASN A 100 5.77 -16.87 -6.25
CA ASN A 100 5.92 -18.21 -6.77
C ASN A 100 5.10 -18.35 -8.08
N PRO A 101 5.68 -18.84 -9.19
CA PRO A 101 4.95 -19.02 -10.46
C PRO A 101 3.67 -19.85 -10.35
N ARG A 102 3.61 -20.83 -9.43
CA ARG A 102 2.40 -21.64 -9.19
C ARG A 102 1.28 -20.81 -8.55
N VAL A 103 1.63 -19.86 -7.68
CA VAL A 103 0.66 -18.94 -7.08
C VAL A 103 0.09 -18.03 -8.16
N LEU A 104 0.95 -17.45 -9.01
CA LEU A 104 0.52 -16.62 -10.14
C LEU A 104 -0.31 -17.38 -11.17
N GLY A 105 -0.08 -18.69 -11.31
CA GLY A 105 -0.90 -19.55 -12.18
C GLY A 105 -2.28 -19.87 -11.60
N ALA A 106 -2.42 -19.85 -10.27
CA ALA A 106 -3.70 -20.11 -9.58
C ALA A 106 -4.49 -18.81 -9.31
N ASP A 107 -3.78 -17.72 -9.07
CA ASP A 107 -4.33 -16.37 -8.79
C ASP A 107 -3.57 -15.36 -9.66
N PRO A 108 -3.99 -15.20 -10.93
CA PRO A 108 -3.31 -14.32 -11.87
C PRO A 108 -3.50 -12.85 -11.52
N LEU A 109 -2.54 -12.04 -11.94
CA LEU A 109 -2.60 -10.58 -11.77
C LEU A 109 -3.80 -10.00 -12.54
N VAL A 110 -4.48 -9.04 -11.92
CA VAL A 110 -5.55 -8.24 -12.53
C VAL A 110 -4.91 -6.97 -13.11
N VAL A 111 -4.46 -7.05 -14.36
CA VAL A 111 -3.69 -6.00 -15.03
C VAL A 111 -4.63 -4.97 -15.65
N TYR A 112 -4.33 -3.67 -15.45
CA TYR A 112 -5.02 -2.59 -16.11
C TYR A 112 -4.92 -2.70 -17.64
N GLN A 113 -6.04 -2.53 -18.33
CA GLN A 113 -6.10 -2.49 -19.78
C GLN A 113 -6.65 -1.13 -20.21
N PRO A 114 -5.88 -0.31 -20.90
CA PRO A 114 -6.35 0.99 -21.39
C PRO A 114 -7.49 0.83 -22.40
N ALA A 115 -8.30 1.87 -22.53
CA ALA A 115 -9.30 1.94 -23.61
C ALA A 115 -8.59 1.90 -24.97
N GLU A 116 -9.05 1.04 -25.86
CA GLU A 116 -8.61 0.93 -27.24
C GLU A 116 -9.83 1.07 -28.16
N ASP A 117 -9.60 1.22 -29.48
CA ASP A 117 -10.67 1.39 -30.47
C ASP A 117 -11.75 0.28 -30.33
N GLY A 118 -12.93 0.70 -29.87
CA GLY A 118 -14.10 -0.17 -29.69
C GLY A 118 -14.13 -1.00 -28.41
N LYS A 119 -13.18 -0.79 -27.47
CA LYS A 119 -13.18 -1.43 -26.14
C LYS A 119 -13.09 -0.37 -25.05
N GLU A 120 -13.88 -0.55 -24.01
CA GLU A 120 -13.76 0.24 -22.77
C GLU A 120 -12.52 -0.16 -21.98
N GLU A 121 -12.02 0.76 -21.15
CA GLU A 121 -10.94 0.43 -20.21
C GLU A 121 -11.38 -0.66 -19.21
N VAL A 122 -10.42 -1.53 -18.83
CA VAL A 122 -10.63 -2.49 -17.75
C VAL A 122 -9.72 -2.12 -16.60
N PRO A 123 -10.25 -1.74 -15.44
CA PRO A 123 -9.45 -1.44 -14.26
C PRO A 123 -8.58 -2.63 -13.84
N GLY A 124 -7.39 -2.33 -13.34
CA GLY A 124 -6.54 -3.33 -12.70
C GLY A 124 -6.94 -3.62 -11.26
N GLY A 125 -6.20 -4.51 -10.60
CA GLY A 125 -6.34 -4.77 -9.18
C GLY A 125 -5.66 -3.71 -8.30
N ILE A 126 -5.51 -4.01 -7.02
CA ILE A 126 -4.84 -3.14 -6.04
C ILE A 126 -3.33 -3.11 -6.31
N GLY A 127 -2.77 -1.90 -6.35
CA GLY A 127 -1.34 -1.64 -6.38
C GLY A 127 -0.74 -1.41 -4.99
N GLU A 128 0.58 -1.57 -4.85
CA GLU A 128 1.30 -1.27 -3.60
C GLU A 128 1.13 0.19 -3.21
N GLU A 129 1.08 1.07 -4.17
CA GLU A 129 0.97 2.51 -3.98
C GLU A 129 -0.18 2.92 -3.07
N ASP A 130 -1.29 2.17 -3.11
CA ASP A 130 -2.55 2.49 -2.45
C ASP A 130 -2.67 1.91 -1.03
N LEU A 131 -1.86 0.90 -0.67
CA LEU A 131 -2.09 0.04 0.49
C LEU A 131 -2.21 0.81 1.81
N VAL A 132 -1.36 1.80 2.04
CA VAL A 132 -1.41 2.61 3.27
C VAL A 132 -2.72 3.38 3.34
N TYR A 133 -3.18 3.95 2.23
CA TYR A 133 -4.41 4.76 2.15
C TYR A 133 -5.68 3.95 2.35
N ILE A 134 -5.73 2.73 1.82
CA ILE A 134 -6.94 1.89 1.85
C ILE A 134 -7.02 0.96 3.08
N VAL A 135 -5.90 0.75 3.79
CA VAL A 135 -5.84 -0.16 4.95
C VAL A 135 -5.69 0.60 6.26
N LEU A 136 -4.65 1.43 6.37
CA LEU A 136 -4.22 2.01 7.63
C LEU A 136 -5.27 2.84 8.38
N PRO A 137 -6.11 3.67 7.73
CA PRO A 137 -7.13 4.45 8.39
C PRO A 137 -8.22 3.64 9.11
N TYR A 138 -8.37 2.35 8.77
CA TYR A 138 -9.52 1.54 9.14
C TYR A 138 -9.21 0.39 10.11
N ILE A 139 -8.00 0.36 10.68
CA ILE A 139 -7.52 -0.75 11.51
C ILE A 139 -7.07 -0.27 12.88
N LYS A 140 -7.39 -1.05 13.92
CA LYS A 140 -7.01 -0.78 15.31
C LYS A 140 -5.92 -1.73 15.82
N SER A 141 -5.50 -2.68 15.03
CA SER A 141 -4.44 -3.63 15.34
C SER A 141 -3.78 -4.18 14.08
N ALA A 142 -2.55 -4.67 14.20
CA ALA A 142 -1.85 -5.34 13.10
C ALA A 142 -2.65 -6.53 12.54
N ARG A 143 -3.35 -7.29 13.40
CA ARG A 143 -4.18 -8.43 12.98
C ARG A 143 -5.38 -7.98 12.13
N GLU A 144 -6.04 -6.89 12.49
CA GLU A 144 -7.10 -6.30 11.66
C GLU A 144 -6.55 -5.84 10.31
N GLY A 145 -5.34 -5.27 10.30
CA GLY A 145 -4.66 -4.87 9.08
C GLY A 145 -4.44 -6.03 8.10
N VAL A 146 -3.91 -7.14 8.59
CA VAL A 146 -3.73 -8.36 7.77
C VAL A 146 -5.06 -8.88 7.23
N LYS A 147 -6.11 -8.92 8.05
CA LYS A 147 -7.44 -9.38 7.61
C LYS A 147 -8.04 -8.44 6.57
N ARG A 148 -8.00 -7.11 6.82
CA ARG A 148 -8.52 -6.13 5.87
C ARG A 148 -7.78 -6.19 4.54
N LEU A 149 -6.45 -6.24 4.58
CA LEU A 149 -5.63 -6.37 3.38
C LEU A 149 -5.99 -7.64 2.60
N GLY A 150 -6.06 -8.79 3.28
CA GLY A 150 -6.45 -10.06 2.65
C GLY A 150 -7.82 -9.96 1.97
N SER A 151 -8.84 -9.43 2.66
CA SER A 151 -10.17 -9.26 2.08
C SER A 151 -10.20 -8.33 0.86
N LEU A 152 -9.42 -7.26 0.87
CA LEU A 152 -9.30 -6.36 -0.28
C LEU A 152 -8.62 -7.06 -1.47
N LEU A 153 -7.56 -7.82 -1.24
CA LEU A 153 -6.88 -8.58 -2.29
C LEU A 153 -7.76 -9.73 -2.83
N GLU A 154 -8.53 -10.40 -1.98
CA GLU A 154 -9.51 -11.41 -2.42
C GLU A 154 -10.62 -10.79 -3.29
N GLN A 155 -11.04 -9.56 -2.99
CA GLN A 155 -12.11 -8.88 -3.71
C GLN A 155 -11.66 -8.30 -5.04
N TYR A 156 -10.50 -7.66 -5.07
CA TYR A 156 -10.04 -6.84 -6.21
C TYR A 156 -8.83 -7.41 -6.95
N GLY A 157 -8.17 -8.42 -6.38
CA GLY A 157 -6.90 -8.90 -6.90
C GLY A 157 -5.77 -7.88 -6.77
N THR A 158 -4.62 -8.18 -7.36
CA THR A 158 -3.45 -7.28 -7.42
C THR A 158 -3.07 -7.00 -8.88
N CYS A 159 -2.72 -5.75 -9.18
CA CYS A 159 -2.40 -5.34 -10.56
C CYS A 159 -0.93 -5.41 -10.92
N GLU A 160 -0.04 -5.64 -9.98
CA GLU A 160 1.36 -5.37 -10.21
C GLU A 160 2.12 -6.43 -10.97
N MET A 161 2.61 -6.00 -12.12
CA MET A 161 3.50 -6.76 -12.99
C MET A 161 4.96 -6.32 -12.96
N LEU A 162 5.26 -5.15 -12.44
CA LEU A 162 6.60 -4.58 -12.65
C LEU A 162 7.67 -5.18 -11.74
N PHE A 163 7.29 -5.75 -10.58
CA PHE A 163 8.22 -6.46 -9.71
C PHE A 163 7.50 -7.53 -8.89
N PRO A 164 7.84 -8.81 -9.02
CA PRO A 164 7.13 -9.90 -8.36
C PRO A 164 7.54 -10.09 -6.89
N SER A 165 7.63 -9.02 -6.08
CA SER A 165 8.16 -9.21 -4.72
C SER A 165 7.71 -8.13 -3.74
N LYS A 166 6.75 -8.47 -2.86
CA LYS A 166 6.28 -7.52 -1.84
C LYS A 166 6.27 -8.11 -0.45
N ARG A 167 6.71 -7.31 0.51
CA ARG A 167 6.47 -7.53 1.94
C ARG A 167 5.74 -6.34 2.52
N ILE A 168 4.61 -6.62 3.15
CA ILE A 168 3.84 -5.64 3.90
C ILE A 168 4.01 -5.96 5.37
N TYR A 169 4.39 -4.95 6.14
CA TYR A 169 4.56 -5.04 7.57
C TYR A 169 3.53 -4.16 8.26
N ILE A 170 2.83 -4.74 9.23
CA ILE A 170 1.86 -4.04 10.08
C ILE A 170 2.21 -4.39 11.53
N ILE A 171 2.47 -3.40 12.35
CA ILE A 171 2.86 -3.55 13.75
C ILE A 171 1.95 -2.73 14.68
#